data_ec21c946fa2dc300621f53326db94c91
#
_entry.id   ec21c946fa2dc300621f53326db94c91
#
_cell.length_a   1.000
_cell.length_b   1.000
_cell.length_c   1.000
_cell.angle_alpha   90.00
_cell.angle_beta   90.00
_cell.angle_gamma   90.00
#
_symmetry.space_group_name_H-M   'P 1'
#
loop_
_entity.id
_entity.type
_entity.pdbx_description
1 polymer ?
#
loop_
_entity_poly.entity_id
_entity_poly.type
_entity_poly.pdbx_seq_one_letter_code
_entity_poly.pdbx_strand_id
1 'polypeptide(L)'
;MSANEKMLSRIRKLMTLADKTRNPHEAAVALRQAQALMVKYGVEPESVVLGGIKTETCLNIPSNALAVPGWLNALVSVVCMAAGCRSYYGWYQYSDKKRRRSVTFYGFGERAEVAGYLFGVTCRQLKRDADHYLHTACAHPLLKLSTIRRRMDEYRLYWVAGVWSALESFEPPTPEKTVLDSWLSQQQRNLSPARVRQPEGCRNVTKVRQTAWIDGSQAEIFPAMTACQCEQQSVECLREVEQ
;
A
#
# COMPACT_ATOMS: atom_id res chain seq x y z
N MET A 1 14.95 -20.09 7.64
CA MET A 1 15.92 -19.05 7.23
C MET A 1 17.23 -19.73 6.85
N SER A 2 17.68 -19.58 5.62
CA SER A 2 18.96 -20.12 5.17
C SER A 2 20.14 -19.39 5.84
N ALA A 3 21.34 -20.04 5.87
CA ALA A 3 22.54 -19.42 6.44
C ALA A 3 22.86 -18.08 5.73
N ASN A 4 22.58 -18.00 4.43
CA ASN A 4 22.78 -16.81 3.60
C ASN A 4 21.83 -15.66 3.99
N GLU A 5 20.58 -15.95 4.32
CA GLU A 5 19.59 -14.94 4.79
C GLU A 5 19.99 -14.35 6.15
N LYS A 6 20.48 -15.18 7.08
CA LYS A 6 20.96 -14.70 8.39
C LYS A 6 22.14 -13.74 8.24
N MET A 7 23.04 -14.04 7.32
CA MET A 7 24.22 -13.23 7.04
C MET A 7 23.83 -11.88 6.40
N LEU A 8 22.98 -11.89 5.37
CA LEU A 8 22.48 -10.68 4.74
C LEU A 8 21.72 -9.80 5.74
N SER A 9 20.93 -10.41 6.64
CA SER A 9 20.27 -9.70 7.74
C SER A 9 21.25 -9.02 8.68
N ARG A 10 22.38 -9.69 9.00
CA ARG A 10 23.43 -9.12 9.87
C ARG A 10 24.13 -7.94 9.21
N ILE A 11 24.47 -8.05 7.92
CA ILE A 11 25.09 -6.94 7.16
C ILE A 11 24.16 -5.74 7.14
N ARG A 12 22.86 -5.95 6.86
CA ARG A 12 21.83 -4.87 6.87
C ARG A 12 21.71 -4.18 8.22
N LYS A 13 21.69 -4.93 9.31
CA LYS A 13 21.64 -4.36 10.67
C LYS A 13 22.84 -3.48 10.95
N LEU A 14 24.05 -3.89 10.53
CA LEU A 14 25.27 -3.09 10.69
C LEU A 14 25.23 -1.80 9.84
N MET A 15 24.74 -1.87 8.60
CA MET A 15 24.57 -0.69 7.76
C MET A 15 23.52 0.28 8.36
N THR A 16 22.39 -0.26 8.82
CA THR A 16 21.35 0.55 9.47
C THR A 16 21.85 1.20 10.78
N LEU A 17 22.68 0.50 11.53
CA LEU A 17 23.33 1.05 12.73
C LEU A 17 24.25 2.20 12.36
N ALA A 18 25.07 2.04 11.32
CA ALA A 18 25.96 3.08 10.83
C ALA A 18 25.21 4.35 10.40
N ASP A 19 24.04 4.19 9.75
CA ASP A 19 23.23 5.32 9.28
C ASP A 19 22.47 6.03 10.42
N LYS A 20 22.07 5.31 11.47
CA LYS A 20 21.23 5.85 12.54
C LYS A 20 22.00 6.36 13.75
N THR A 21 23.22 5.88 13.98
CA THR A 21 23.99 6.32 15.15
C THR A 21 24.49 7.75 15.00
N ARG A 22 24.41 8.52 16.07
CA ARG A 22 24.98 9.88 16.14
C ARG A 22 26.47 9.89 16.49
N ASN A 23 27.03 8.73 16.84
CA ASN A 23 28.45 8.59 17.20
C ASN A 23 29.28 8.20 15.97
N PRO A 24 30.15 9.08 15.45
CA PRO A 24 30.94 8.82 14.25
C PRO A 24 31.90 7.63 14.39
N HIS A 25 32.35 7.35 15.61
CA HIS A 25 33.23 6.19 15.89
C HIS A 25 32.43 4.87 15.74
N GLU A 26 31.25 4.81 16.28
CA GLU A 26 30.37 3.64 16.20
C GLU A 26 29.93 3.39 14.74
N ALA A 27 29.58 4.47 14.00
CA ALA A 27 29.28 4.40 12.58
C ALA A 27 30.42 3.80 11.77
N ALA A 28 31.64 4.27 12.00
CA ALA A 28 32.85 3.78 11.30
C ALA A 28 33.16 2.32 11.62
N VAL A 29 32.94 1.86 12.86
CA VAL A 29 33.12 0.46 13.26
C VAL A 29 32.07 -0.42 12.59
N ALA A 30 30.80 -0.02 12.62
CA ALA A 30 29.69 -0.76 12.01
C ALA A 30 29.90 -0.89 10.48
N LEU A 31 30.30 0.17 9.79
CA LEU A 31 30.60 0.16 8.35
C LEU A 31 31.76 -0.78 8.01
N ARG A 32 32.85 -0.72 8.76
CA ARG A 32 33.98 -1.64 8.57
C ARG A 32 33.62 -3.10 8.76
N GLN A 33 32.80 -3.41 9.77
CA GLN A 33 32.32 -4.76 9.99
C GLN A 33 31.37 -5.23 8.86
N ALA A 34 30.49 -4.37 8.38
CA ALA A 34 29.63 -4.67 7.23
C ALA A 34 30.46 -4.97 5.97
N GLN A 35 31.43 -4.12 5.65
CA GLN A 35 32.34 -4.30 4.51
C GLN A 35 33.17 -5.61 4.61
N ALA A 36 33.70 -5.91 5.78
CA ALA A 36 34.44 -7.14 6.02
C ALA A 36 33.60 -8.40 5.79
N LEU A 37 32.33 -8.36 6.20
CA LEU A 37 31.39 -9.45 5.93
C LEU A 37 31.03 -9.54 4.44
N MET A 38 30.82 -8.42 3.75
CA MET A 38 30.56 -8.39 2.31
C MET A 38 31.71 -9.03 1.53
N VAL A 39 32.97 -8.63 1.81
CA VAL A 39 34.15 -9.19 1.18
C VAL A 39 34.32 -10.67 1.49
N LYS A 40 34.13 -11.07 2.76
CA LYS A 40 34.28 -12.46 3.20
C LYS A 40 33.31 -13.41 2.49
N TYR A 41 32.10 -12.93 2.17
CA TYR A 41 31.05 -13.76 1.60
C TYR A 41 30.74 -13.44 0.12
N GLY A 42 31.51 -12.53 -0.51
CA GLY A 42 31.32 -12.16 -1.91
C GLY A 42 29.99 -11.50 -2.19
N VAL A 43 29.48 -10.70 -1.23
CA VAL A 43 28.16 -10.07 -1.33
C VAL A 43 28.31 -8.66 -1.88
N GLU A 44 27.67 -8.39 -3.02
CA GLU A 44 27.58 -7.05 -3.60
C GLU A 44 26.71 -6.14 -2.73
N PRO A 45 27.08 -4.86 -2.53
CA PRO A 45 26.30 -3.89 -1.77
C PRO A 45 24.84 -3.78 -2.25
N GLU A 46 24.62 -3.82 -3.56
CA GLU A 46 23.27 -3.81 -4.17
C GLU A 46 22.41 -5.01 -3.73
N SER A 47 23.00 -6.19 -3.62
CA SER A 47 22.31 -7.41 -3.17
C SER A 47 21.84 -7.29 -1.72
N VAL A 48 22.57 -6.56 -0.89
CA VAL A 48 22.18 -6.31 0.51
C VAL A 48 20.97 -5.39 0.57
N VAL A 49 20.93 -4.34 -0.25
CA VAL A 49 19.82 -3.40 -0.35
C VAL A 49 18.59 -4.10 -0.92
N LEU A 50 18.74 -4.79 -2.06
CA LEU A 50 17.64 -5.52 -2.73
C LEU A 50 17.04 -6.62 -1.83
N GLY A 51 17.85 -7.32 -1.06
CA GLY A 51 17.37 -8.32 -0.10
C GLY A 51 16.59 -7.74 1.10
N GLY A 52 16.54 -6.41 1.27
CA GLY A 52 15.71 -5.70 2.26
C GLY A 52 14.28 -5.49 1.81
N ILE A 53 13.97 -5.74 0.54
CA ILE A 53 12.63 -5.59 -0.03
C ILE A 53 11.81 -6.83 0.31
N LYS A 54 10.68 -6.61 0.98
CA LYS A 54 9.66 -7.62 1.28
C LYS A 54 8.48 -7.47 0.36
N THR A 55 7.73 -8.55 0.21
CA THR A 55 6.50 -8.59 -0.60
C THR A 55 5.35 -9.12 0.23
N GLU A 56 4.16 -8.55 0.02
CA GLU A 56 2.90 -9.01 0.57
C GLU A 56 1.87 -9.17 -0.54
N THR A 57 1.27 -10.34 -0.68
CA THR A 57 0.32 -10.64 -1.76
C THR A 57 -1.10 -10.79 -1.25
N CYS A 58 -1.97 -9.91 -1.69
CA CYS A 58 -3.40 -9.96 -1.42
C CYS A 58 -4.12 -10.76 -2.53
N LEU A 59 -4.67 -11.92 -2.17
CA LEU A 59 -5.35 -12.82 -3.10
C LEU A 59 -6.85 -12.50 -3.26
N ASN A 60 -7.50 -11.96 -2.22
CA ASN A 60 -8.94 -11.67 -2.22
C ASN A 60 -9.20 -10.21 -2.56
N ILE A 61 -9.02 -9.84 -3.82
CA ILE A 61 -9.29 -8.48 -4.26
C ILE A 61 -10.73 -8.33 -4.79
N PRO A 62 -11.33 -7.13 -4.68
CA PRO A 62 -12.77 -6.92 -4.99
C PRO A 62 -13.16 -7.12 -6.46
N SER A 63 -12.22 -7.28 -7.39
CA SER A 63 -12.53 -7.43 -8.81
C SER A 63 -11.59 -8.38 -9.53
N ASN A 64 -12.16 -9.33 -10.28
CA ASN A 64 -11.45 -10.25 -11.17
C ASN A 64 -11.60 -9.86 -12.65
N ALA A 65 -12.01 -8.63 -12.95
CA ALA A 65 -12.18 -8.17 -14.34
C ALA A 65 -10.83 -8.15 -15.09
N LEU A 66 -10.84 -8.46 -16.38
CA LEU A 66 -9.63 -8.49 -17.21
C LEU A 66 -8.97 -7.08 -17.29
N ALA A 67 -9.78 -6.03 -17.41
CA ALA A 67 -9.32 -4.66 -17.21
C ALA A 67 -9.55 -4.25 -15.75
N VAL A 68 -8.52 -3.73 -15.08
CA VAL A 68 -8.62 -3.27 -13.69
C VAL A 68 -9.59 -2.10 -13.60
N PRO A 69 -10.61 -2.15 -12.73
CA PRO A 69 -11.47 -0.98 -12.53
C PRO A 69 -10.66 0.21 -12.01
N GLY A 70 -10.97 1.42 -12.52
CA GLY A 70 -10.24 2.64 -12.16
C GLY A 70 -10.24 2.93 -10.66
N TRP A 71 -11.36 2.67 -9.99
CA TRP A 71 -11.47 2.81 -8.53
C TRP A 71 -10.54 1.84 -7.76
N LEU A 72 -10.37 0.59 -8.26
CA LEU A 72 -9.45 -0.37 -7.63
C LEU A 72 -8.00 0.05 -7.82
N ASN A 73 -7.66 0.52 -9.03
CA ASN A 73 -6.32 1.04 -9.29
C ASN A 73 -6.01 2.27 -8.44
N ALA A 74 -6.98 3.19 -8.29
CA ALA A 74 -6.84 4.34 -7.40
C ALA A 74 -6.64 3.92 -5.93
N LEU A 75 -7.42 2.94 -5.43
CA LEU A 75 -7.27 2.43 -4.08
C LEU A 75 -5.88 1.83 -3.83
N VAL A 76 -5.39 1.00 -4.76
CA VAL A 76 -4.03 0.43 -4.67
C VAL A 76 -2.97 1.54 -4.66
N SER A 77 -3.14 2.58 -5.50
CA SER A 77 -2.21 3.71 -5.54
C SER A 77 -2.20 4.50 -4.22
N VAL A 78 -3.38 4.77 -3.63
CA VAL A 78 -3.51 5.45 -2.33
C VAL A 78 -2.81 4.66 -1.22
N VAL A 79 -3.03 3.34 -1.17
CA VAL A 79 -2.35 2.46 -0.20
C VAL A 79 -0.84 2.47 -0.39
N CYS A 80 -0.37 2.41 -1.65
CA CYS A 80 1.06 2.48 -1.94
C CYS A 80 1.69 3.80 -1.47
N MET A 81 1.00 4.93 -1.69
CA MET A 81 1.48 6.24 -1.25
C MET A 81 1.47 6.36 0.28
N ALA A 82 0.43 5.86 0.95
CA ALA A 82 0.35 5.88 2.41
C ALA A 82 1.41 5.01 3.09
N ALA A 83 1.72 3.84 2.53
CA ALA A 83 2.71 2.91 3.08
C ALA A 83 4.14 3.12 2.56
N GLY A 84 4.37 4.00 1.57
CA GLY A 84 5.67 4.19 0.94
C GLY A 84 6.18 2.94 0.22
N CYS A 85 5.32 2.21 -0.45
CA CYS A 85 5.62 0.99 -1.18
C CYS A 85 5.19 1.08 -2.65
N ARG A 86 5.41 0.01 -3.40
CA ARG A 86 4.97 -0.16 -4.79
C ARG A 86 4.12 -1.42 -4.92
N SER A 87 3.43 -1.58 -6.04
CA SER A 87 2.59 -2.75 -6.28
C SER A 87 2.60 -3.19 -7.73
N TYR A 88 2.23 -4.45 -7.96
CA TYR A 88 1.89 -4.96 -9.26
C TYR A 88 0.69 -5.91 -9.18
N TYR A 89 0.00 -6.09 -10.31
CA TYR A 89 -1.11 -7.02 -10.42
C TYR A 89 -0.63 -8.36 -10.93
N GLY A 90 -1.19 -9.43 -10.36
CA GLY A 90 -0.96 -10.80 -10.79
C GLY A 90 -2.26 -11.58 -11.01
N TRP A 91 -2.11 -12.83 -11.40
CA TRP A 91 -3.20 -13.79 -11.47
C TRP A 91 -2.85 -15.01 -10.64
N TYR A 92 -3.77 -15.41 -9.81
CA TYR A 92 -3.67 -16.61 -8.99
C TYR A 92 -4.71 -17.64 -9.42
N GLN A 93 -4.31 -18.91 -9.51
CA GLN A 93 -5.22 -19.99 -9.82
C GLN A 93 -5.63 -20.70 -8.53
N TYR A 94 -6.90 -20.67 -8.24
CA TYR A 94 -7.48 -21.34 -7.07
C TYR A 94 -7.65 -22.86 -7.35
N SER A 95 -7.91 -23.65 -6.30
CA SER A 95 -8.19 -25.08 -6.38
C SER A 95 -9.39 -25.43 -7.28
N ASP A 96 -10.33 -24.48 -7.47
CA ASP A 96 -11.48 -24.59 -8.37
C ASP A 96 -11.12 -24.32 -9.85
N LYS A 97 -9.83 -24.24 -10.21
CA LYS A 97 -9.28 -23.89 -11.52
C LYS A 97 -9.66 -22.49 -12.03
N LYS A 98 -10.39 -21.68 -11.26
CA LYS A 98 -10.71 -20.31 -11.66
C LYS A 98 -9.51 -19.40 -11.39
N ARG A 99 -9.19 -18.58 -12.38
CA ARG A 99 -8.16 -17.55 -12.25
C ARG A 99 -8.76 -16.34 -11.53
N ARG A 100 -8.10 -15.90 -10.47
CA ARG A 100 -8.46 -14.69 -9.73
C ARG A 100 -7.30 -13.71 -9.75
N ARG A 101 -7.62 -12.43 -9.76
CA ARG A 101 -6.61 -11.39 -9.73
C ARG A 101 -6.03 -11.27 -8.33
N SER A 102 -4.73 -10.99 -8.25
CA SER A 102 -4.02 -10.64 -7.03
C SER A 102 -3.37 -9.26 -7.15
N VAL A 103 -3.07 -8.65 -6.01
CA VAL A 103 -2.22 -7.47 -5.90
C VAL A 103 -1.06 -7.83 -4.99
N THR A 104 0.16 -7.60 -5.44
CA THR A 104 1.36 -7.77 -4.62
C THR A 104 1.95 -6.40 -4.33
N PHE A 105 2.06 -6.07 -3.05
CA PHE A 105 2.78 -4.90 -2.55
C PHE A 105 4.23 -5.29 -2.30
N TYR A 106 5.16 -4.37 -2.56
CA TYR A 106 6.59 -4.57 -2.29
C TYR A 106 7.23 -3.26 -1.84
N GLY A 107 8.14 -3.39 -0.87
CA GLY A 107 8.79 -2.23 -0.26
C GLY A 107 9.81 -2.62 0.79
N PHE A 108 10.52 -1.66 1.32
CA PHE A 108 11.52 -1.87 2.35
C PHE A 108 10.89 -2.18 3.71
N GLY A 109 11.51 -3.10 4.45
CA GLY A 109 11.09 -3.46 5.81
C GLY A 109 9.64 -4.00 5.85
N GLU A 110 8.82 -3.46 6.74
CA GLU A 110 7.44 -3.91 6.97
C GLU A 110 6.39 -3.16 6.12
N ARG A 111 6.82 -2.26 5.22
CA ARG A 111 5.91 -1.41 4.42
C ARG A 111 4.95 -2.22 3.55
N ALA A 112 5.41 -3.34 3.01
CA ALA A 112 4.56 -4.23 2.21
C ALA A 112 3.45 -4.88 3.05
N GLU A 113 3.76 -5.34 4.26
CA GLU A 113 2.80 -5.93 5.20
C GLU A 113 1.78 -4.88 5.67
N VAL A 114 2.24 -3.67 6.02
CA VAL A 114 1.38 -2.52 6.34
C VAL A 114 0.43 -2.21 5.18
N ALA A 115 0.95 -2.16 3.94
CA ALA A 115 0.13 -1.94 2.75
C ALA A 115 -0.93 -3.03 2.54
N GLY A 116 -0.58 -4.30 2.73
CA GLY A 116 -1.53 -5.41 2.66
C GLY A 116 -2.66 -5.29 3.70
N TYR A 117 -2.31 -4.94 4.93
CA TYR A 117 -3.29 -4.68 6.00
C TYR A 117 -4.22 -3.51 5.66
N LEU A 118 -3.65 -2.34 5.28
CA LEU A 118 -4.39 -1.15 4.88
C LEU A 118 -5.35 -1.43 3.71
N PHE A 119 -4.87 -2.13 2.70
CA PHE A 119 -5.69 -2.54 1.57
C PHE A 119 -6.87 -3.42 2.01
N GLY A 120 -6.65 -4.36 2.90
CA GLY A 120 -7.70 -5.21 3.46
C GLY A 120 -8.75 -4.43 4.25
N VAL A 121 -8.33 -3.47 5.08
CA VAL A 121 -9.23 -2.60 5.86
C VAL A 121 -10.06 -1.71 4.94
N THR A 122 -9.41 -0.98 4.02
CA THR A 122 -10.08 -0.07 3.08
C THR A 122 -11.03 -0.80 2.14
N CYS A 123 -10.69 -1.99 1.66
CA CYS A 123 -11.60 -2.82 0.85
C CYS A 123 -12.87 -3.20 1.60
N ARG A 124 -12.79 -3.54 2.89
CA ARG A 124 -13.97 -3.88 3.71
C ARG A 124 -14.86 -2.67 3.93
N GLN A 125 -14.29 -1.51 4.24
CA GLN A 125 -15.04 -0.28 4.44
C GLN A 125 -15.68 0.20 3.13
N LEU A 126 -14.92 0.26 2.04
CA LEU A 126 -15.46 0.58 0.71
C LEU A 126 -16.65 -0.33 0.34
N LYS A 127 -16.53 -1.63 0.62
CA LYS A 127 -17.63 -2.58 0.35
C LYS A 127 -18.86 -2.25 1.18
N ARG A 128 -18.72 -2.03 2.49
CA ARG A 128 -19.82 -1.69 3.40
C ARG A 128 -20.55 -0.43 2.93
N ASP A 129 -19.80 0.63 2.64
CA ASP A 129 -20.36 1.93 2.28
C ASP A 129 -20.96 1.91 0.86
N ALA A 130 -20.34 1.19 -0.07
CA ALA A 130 -20.87 0.95 -1.40
C ALA A 130 -22.17 0.12 -1.37
N ASP A 131 -22.26 -0.91 -0.54
CA ASP A 131 -23.46 -1.71 -0.36
C ASP A 131 -24.57 -0.86 0.28
N HIS A 132 -24.27 -0.03 1.28
CA HIS A 132 -25.21 0.93 1.84
C HIS A 132 -25.74 1.91 0.79
N TYR A 133 -24.86 2.53 0.00
CA TYR A 133 -25.26 3.42 -1.08
C TYR A 133 -26.11 2.73 -2.14
N LEU A 134 -25.79 1.47 -2.48
CA LEU A 134 -26.58 0.66 -3.41
C LEU A 134 -28.02 0.50 -2.91
N HIS A 135 -28.19 0.17 -1.64
CA HIS A 135 -29.51 -0.08 -1.04
C HIS A 135 -30.31 1.19 -0.75
N THR A 136 -29.67 2.33 -0.52
CA THR A 136 -30.36 3.61 -0.23
C THR A 136 -30.61 4.44 -1.48
N ALA A 137 -29.58 4.70 -2.27
CA ALA A 137 -29.65 5.65 -3.38
C ALA A 137 -29.93 4.99 -4.75
N CYS A 138 -29.72 3.67 -4.88
CA CYS A 138 -29.93 2.93 -6.12
C CYS A 138 -31.11 1.93 -6.07
N ALA A 139 -31.85 1.87 -4.99
CA ALA A 139 -32.98 0.91 -4.79
C ALA A 139 -34.24 1.21 -5.62
N HIS A 140 -34.18 2.12 -6.59
CA HIS A 140 -35.33 2.47 -7.39
C HIS A 140 -35.64 1.42 -8.47
N PRO A 141 -36.84 0.86 -8.54
CA PRO A 141 -37.17 -0.27 -9.42
C PRO A 141 -37.07 0.03 -10.93
N LEU A 142 -37.09 1.30 -11.33
CA LEU A 142 -36.94 1.72 -12.74
C LEU A 142 -35.48 1.94 -13.17
N LEU A 143 -34.48 1.76 -12.27
CA LEU A 143 -33.11 1.94 -12.64
C LEU A 143 -32.56 0.72 -13.40
N LYS A 144 -32.07 0.95 -14.61
CA LYS A 144 -31.41 -0.09 -15.39
C LYS A 144 -30.12 -0.52 -14.70
N LEU A 145 -29.81 -1.81 -14.77
CA LEU A 145 -28.61 -2.41 -14.17
C LEU A 145 -27.31 -1.74 -14.66
N SER A 146 -27.27 -1.32 -15.93
CA SER A 146 -26.13 -0.56 -16.49
C SER A 146 -25.94 0.80 -15.82
N THR A 147 -27.03 1.50 -15.50
CA THR A 147 -26.98 2.77 -14.77
C THR A 147 -26.50 2.59 -13.34
N ILE A 148 -26.96 1.53 -12.67
CA ILE A 148 -26.50 1.18 -11.31
C ILE A 148 -25.00 0.89 -11.34
N ARG A 149 -24.52 0.09 -12.27
CA ARG A 149 -23.09 -0.23 -12.40
C ARG A 149 -22.22 1.03 -12.61
N ARG A 150 -22.65 1.95 -13.47
CA ARG A 150 -21.93 3.22 -13.69
C ARG A 150 -21.92 4.11 -12.45
N ARG A 151 -23.05 4.22 -11.73
CA ARG A 151 -23.12 4.94 -10.45
C ARG A 151 -22.18 4.34 -9.41
N MET A 152 -22.16 3.01 -9.30
CA MET A 152 -21.29 2.30 -8.36
C MET A 152 -19.81 2.44 -8.68
N ASP A 153 -19.42 2.48 -9.97
CA ASP A 153 -18.03 2.72 -10.37
C ASP A 153 -17.60 4.16 -10.02
N GLU A 154 -18.48 5.17 -10.26
CA GLU A 154 -18.25 6.56 -9.85
C GLU A 154 -18.19 6.71 -8.33
N TYR A 155 -19.14 6.11 -7.61
CA TYR A 155 -19.16 6.12 -6.14
C TYR A 155 -17.84 5.60 -5.57
N ARG A 156 -17.42 4.40 -5.97
CA ARG A 156 -16.18 3.80 -5.47
C ARG A 156 -14.94 4.64 -5.77
N LEU A 157 -14.88 5.24 -6.96
CA LEU A 157 -13.75 6.09 -7.34
C LEU A 157 -13.65 7.34 -6.45
N TYR A 158 -14.78 8.02 -6.21
CA TYR A 158 -14.79 9.23 -5.39
C TYR A 158 -14.74 8.95 -3.89
N TRP A 159 -15.19 7.79 -3.44
CA TRP A 159 -14.93 7.31 -2.09
C TRP A 159 -13.41 7.18 -1.84
N VAL A 160 -12.67 6.59 -2.77
CA VAL A 160 -11.20 6.52 -2.70
C VAL A 160 -10.56 7.91 -2.70
N ALA A 161 -11.10 8.87 -3.47
CA ALA A 161 -10.63 10.25 -3.43
C ALA A 161 -10.87 10.93 -2.06
N GLY A 162 -12.00 10.61 -1.40
CA GLY A 162 -12.28 11.03 -0.03
C GLY A 162 -11.27 10.47 0.97
N VAL A 163 -10.98 9.18 0.88
CA VAL A 163 -9.92 8.53 1.68
C VAL A 163 -8.58 9.23 1.49
N TRP A 164 -8.20 9.51 0.24
CA TRP A 164 -6.95 10.20 -0.06
C TRP A 164 -6.85 11.56 0.61
N SER A 165 -7.95 12.32 0.66
CA SER A 165 -7.95 13.65 1.31
C SER A 165 -7.73 13.60 2.83
N ALA A 166 -7.98 12.45 3.46
CA ALA A 166 -7.79 12.23 4.90
C ALA A 166 -6.44 11.57 5.25
N LEU A 167 -5.68 11.13 4.24
CA LEU A 167 -4.38 10.47 4.43
C LEU A 167 -3.22 11.43 4.18
N GLU A 168 -2.25 11.42 5.08
CA GLU A 168 -0.94 11.98 4.78
C GLU A 168 -0.18 11.05 3.84
N SER A 169 0.35 11.60 2.75
CA SER A 169 1.16 10.84 1.81
C SER A 169 2.57 10.65 2.35
N PHE A 170 3.02 9.41 2.41
CA PHE A 170 4.44 9.11 2.62
C PHE A 170 5.14 9.04 1.26
N GLU A 171 6.06 9.98 1.03
CA GLU A 171 6.88 9.98 -0.18
C GLU A 171 8.27 9.39 0.13
N PRO A 172 8.56 8.15 -0.33
CA PRO A 172 9.88 7.55 -0.12
C PRO A 172 10.95 8.37 -0.86
N PRO A 173 12.19 8.43 -0.32
CA PRO A 173 13.31 9.09 -0.98
C PRO A 173 13.54 8.59 -2.41
N THR A 174 13.99 9.48 -3.30
CA THR A 174 14.25 9.15 -4.71
C THR A 174 15.16 7.92 -4.90
N PRO A 175 16.25 7.73 -4.12
CA PRO A 175 17.08 6.53 -4.23
C PRO A 175 16.30 5.23 -3.96
N GLU A 176 15.38 5.22 -2.98
CA GLU A 176 14.54 4.05 -2.71
C GLU A 176 13.63 3.71 -3.88
N LYS A 177 13.05 4.73 -4.55
CA LYS A 177 12.20 4.53 -5.74
C LYS A 177 12.97 3.82 -6.85
N THR A 178 14.19 4.27 -7.14
CA THR A 178 15.05 3.68 -8.18
C THR A 178 15.41 2.23 -7.85
N VAL A 179 15.71 1.93 -6.60
CA VAL A 179 16.03 0.56 -6.16
C VAL A 179 14.81 -0.35 -6.29
N LEU A 180 13.61 0.12 -5.93
CA LEU A 180 12.37 -0.64 -6.08
C LEU A 180 12.06 -0.95 -7.55
N ASP A 181 12.31 0.00 -8.46
CA ASP A 181 12.12 -0.21 -9.90
C ASP A 181 13.12 -1.22 -10.48
N SER A 182 14.38 -1.15 -10.04
CA SER A 182 15.41 -2.12 -10.43
C SER A 182 15.08 -3.52 -9.91
N TRP A 183 14.63 -3.63 -8.67
CA TRP A 183 14.21 -4.90 -8.06
C TRP A 183 13.05 -5.54 -8.84
N LEU A 184 12.03 -4.75 -9.17
CA LEU A 184 10.88 -5.24 -9.94
C LEU A 184 11.31 -5.78 -11.31
N SER A 185 12.18 -5.07 -12.01
CA SER A 185 12.71 -5.47 -13.32
C SER A 185 13.49 -6.78 -13.26
N GLN A 186 14.19 -7.05 -12.17
CA GLN A 186 14.92 -8.31 -11.96
C GLN A 186 14.00 -9.48 -11.62
N GLN A 187 13.00 -9.25 -10.76
CA GLN A 187 12.08 -10.29 -10.27
C GLN A 187 10.99 -10.65 -11.28
N GLN A 188 10.51 -9.68 -12.03
CA GLN A 188 9.33 -9.79 -12.88
C GLN A 188 9.60 -9.28 -14.30
N ARG A 189 10.36 -10.07 -15.10
CA ARG A 189 10.79 -9.67 -16.46
C ARG A 189 9.63 -9.52 -17.47
N ASN A 190 8.46 -10.11 -17.19
CA ASN A 190 7.32 -10.16 -18.11
C ASN A 190 6.14 -9.28 -17.69
N LEU A 191 6.35 -8.24 -16.87
CA LEU A 191 5.29 -7.32 -16.52
C LEU A 191 4.96 -6.39 -17.71
N SER A 192 3.68 -6.30 -18.00
CA SER A 192 3.12 -5.32 -18.93
C SER A 192 2.26 -4.29 -18.17
N PRO A 193 2.10 -3.06 -18.70
CA PRO A 193 1.21 -2.07 -18.10
C PRO A 193 -0.20 -2.64 -17.91
N ALA A 194 -0.77 -2.45 -16.73
CA ALA A 194 -2.12 -2.91 -16.44
C ALA A 194 -3.14 -2.12 -17.26
N ARG A 195 -4.03 -2.81 -17.97
CA ARG A 195 -5.16 -2.14 -18.62
C ARG A 195 -6.17 -1.69 -17.56
N VAL A 196 -6.33 -0.38 -17.42
CA VAL A 196 -7.25 0.24 -16.47
C VAL A 196 -8.50 0.71 -17.20
N ARG A 197 -9.71 0.37 -16.67
CA ARG A 197 -10.99 0.81 -17.17
C ARG A 197 -11.49 1.97 -16.32
N GLN A 198 -11.61 3.16 -16.93
CA GLN A 198 -12.20 4.32 -16.27
C GLN A 198 -13.73 4.24 -16.21
N PRO A 199 -14.39 4.86 -15.21
CA PRO A 199 -15.84 4.95 -15.16
C PRO A 199 -16.38 5.77 -16.35
N GLU A 200 -17.51 5.35 -16.90
CA GLU A 200 -18.12 5.99 -18.07
C GLU A 200 -18.99 7.22 -17.75
N GLY A 201 -19.02 7.62 -16.49
CA GLY A 201 -19.93 8.65 -16.01
C GLY A 201 -21.39 8.18 -15.90
N CYS A 202 -22.19 8.93 -15.16
CA CYS A 202 -23.60 8.60 -14.95
C CYS A 202 -24.45 9.88 -14.80
N ARG A 203 -25.78 9.71 -14.93
CA ARG A 203 -26.72 10.79 -14.64
C ARG A 203 -26.65 11.17 -13.15
N ASN A 204 -26.72 12.48 -12.85
CA ASN A 204 -26.54 13.05 -11.49
C ASN A 204 -25.17 12.72 -10.86
N VAL A 205 -24.12 12.65 -11.68
CA VAL A 205 -22.77 12.30 -11.28
C VAL A 205 -22.25 13.16 -10.12
N THR A 206 -22.56 14.45 -10.10
CA THR A 206 -22.09 15.38 -9.06
C THR A 206 -22.55 14.96 -7.66
N LYS A 207 -23.85 14.60 -7.52
CA LYS A 207 -24.40 14.13 -6.24
C LYS A 207 -23.75 12.81 -5.80
N VAL A 208 -23.56 11.87 -6.74
CA VAL A 208 -22.89 10.59 -6.47
C VAL A 208 -21.47 10.82 -5.95
N ARG A 209 -20.73 11.68 -6.61
CA ARG A 209 -19.32 12.02 -6.27
C ARG A 209 -19.21 12.69 -4.91
N GLN A 210 -20.10 13.65 -4.63
CA GLN A 210 -20.10 14.37 -3.36
C GLN A 210 -20.43 13.44 -2.19
N THR A 211 -21.47 12.61 -2.29
CA THR A 211 -21.80 11.62 -1.25
C THR A 211 -20.63 10.67 -1.02
N ALA A 212 -20.08 10.11 -2.10
CA ALA A 212 -18.98 9.18 -2.02
C ALA A 212 -17.70 9.79 -1.38
N TRP A 213 -17.40 11.05 -1.72
CA TRP A 213 -16.24 11.75 -1.15
C TRP A 213 -16.42 11.98 0.36
N ILE A 214 -17.63 12.37 0.81
CA ILE A 214 -17.93 12.53 2.24
C ILE A 214 -17.76 11.20 2.97
N ASP A 215 -18.38 10.12 2.46
CA ASP A 215 -18.30 8.79 3.07
C ASP A 215 -16.84 8.31 3.16
N GLY A 216 -16.06 8.53 2.09
CA GLY A 216 -14.64 8.16 2.05
C GLY A 216 -13.75 8.98 2.99
N SER A 217 -14.03 10.28 3.16
CA SER A 217 -13.27 11.14 4.07
C SER A 217 -13.49 10.80 5.55
N GLN A 218 -14.58 10.10 5.86
CA GLN A 218 -14.90 9.63 7.21
C GLN A 218 -14.43 8.18 7.46
N ALA A 219 -13.75 7.56 6.51
CA ALA A 219 -13.27 6.20 6.65
C ALA A 219 -12.15 6.09 7.68
N GLU A 220 -12.30 5.21 8.66
CA GLU A 220 -11.32 4.94 9.72
C GLU A 220 -10.24 3.95 9.22
N ILE A 221 -9.15 4.48 8.66
CA ILE A 221 -8.13 3.64 8.01
C ILE A 221 -7.05 3.19 8.99
N PHE A 222 -6.76 3.99 10.02
CA PHE A 222 -5.73 3.72 11.03
C PHE A 222 -6.28 3.75 12.46
N PRO A 223 -7.22 2.89 12.85
CA PRO A 223 -7.75 2.93 14.22
C PRO A 223 -6.66 2.74 15.29
N ALA A 224 -5.59 2.01 14.99
CA ALA A 224 -4.47 1.80 15.89
C ALA A 224 -3.44 2.96 15.91
N MET A 225 -3.28 3.69 14.80
CA MET A 225 -2.34 4.82 14.74
C MET A 225 -2.94 6.09 15.35
N THR A 226 -4.23 6.30 15.20
CA THR A 226 -4.93 7.45 15.82
C THR A 226 -4.92 7.35 17.35
N ALA A 227 -5.04 6.15 17.93
CA ALA A 227 -4.92 5.91 19.36
C ALA A 227 -3.52 6.24 19.88
N CYS A 228 -2.47 5.88 19.16
CA CYS A 228 -1.08 6.15 19.55
C CYS A 228 -0.71 7.65 19.47
N GLN A 229 -1.25 8.39 18.50
CA GLN A 229 -1.07 9.84 18.39
C GLN A 229 -1.82 10.59 19.49
N CYS A 230 -3.02 10.16 19.89
CA CYS A 230 -3.75 10.74 21.02
C CYS A 230 -3.02 10.51 22.35
N GLU A 231 -2.39 9.35 22.56
CA GLU A 231 -1.59 9.10 23.77
C GLU A 231 -0.32 9.94 23.81
N GLN A 232 0.38 10.12 22.68
CA GLN A 232 1.57 10.97 22.61
C GLN A 232 1.25 12.45 22.82
N GLN A 233 0.18 12.99 22.24
CA GLN A 233 -0.27 14.37 22.48
C GLN A 233 -0.74 14.57 23.92
N SER A 234 -1.37 13.59 24.56
CA SER A 234 -1.78 13.67 25.97
C SER A 234 -0.58 13.70 26.92
N VAL A 235 0.49 12.97 26.58
CA VAL A 235 1.74 12.97 27.37
C VAL A 235 2.54 14.27 27.19
N GLU A 236 2.53 14.88 26.00
CA GLU A 236 3.15 16.18 25.76
C GLU A 236 2.40 17.31 26.47
N CYS A 237 1.06 17.35 26.40
CA CYS A 237 0.26 18.33 27.16
C CYS A 237 0.44 18.23 28.67
N LEU A 238 0.66 17.04 29.24
CA LEU A 238 0.92 16.87 30.67
C LEU A 238 2.31 17.37 31.08
N ARG A 239 3.30 17.32 30.18
CA ARG A 239 4.65 17.85 30.45
C ARG A 239 4.75 19.38 30.38
N GLU A 240 3.88 20.02 29.59
CA GLU A 240 3.83 21.51 29.53
C GLU A 240 3.11 22.13 30.69
N VAL A 241 2.33 21.38 31.46
CA VAL A 241 1.60 21.88 32.65
C VAL A 241 2.45 21.78 33.94
N GLU A 242 3.55 21.00 33.92
CA GLU A 242 4.47 20.84 35.07
C GLU A 242 5.73 21.74 34.99
N GLN A 243 5.81 22.69 34.06
CA GLN A 243 6.84 23.76 34.00
C GLN A 243 6.21 25.12 34.27
#